data_7bc4b80fd3c439b67034b6448daef757
#
_entry.id   7bc4b80fd3c439b67034b6448daef757
#
_cell.length_a   1.000
_cell.length_b   1.000
_cell.length_c   1.000
_cell.angle_alpha   90.00
_cell.angle_beta   90.00
_cell.angle_gamma   90.00
#
_symmetry.space_group_name_H-M   'P 1'
#
loop_
_entity.id
_entity.type
_entity.pdbx_description
1 polymer ?
#
loop_
_entity_poly.entity_id
_entity_poly.type
_entity_poly.pdbx_seq_one_letter_code
_entity_poly.pdbx_strand_id
1 'polypeptide(L)'
;ISPLLSGKEQTIHFWVNNIKSETNGRETFDVLASSTGTDTLNFVKIGDTYVQESAKWTEISVKLPAGTRYFAIHQNTSKEQASIFMVDDASFETGNILTSYNIYCDKVYRGNTVETNFTDVVDLANAFHNYSVTAVYLDGSESAPVTLEVASGIDTINRSETLSYDVYSVDGILVCKKSESLRHLHPGIYIVNGKKCILK
;
A
#
# COMPACT_ATOMS: atom_id res chain seq x y z
N ILE A 1 -2.12 9.63 -22.14
CA ILE A 1 -1.35 8.88 -21.11
C ILE A 1 -2.36 8.23 -20.19
N SER A 2 -2.15 6.94 -19.85
CA SER A 2 -3.00 6.17 -18.93
C SER A 2 -2.91 6.67 -17.49
N PRO A 3 -3.87 6.32 -16.62
CA PRO A 3 -3.66 6.30 -15.17
C PRO A 3 -2.50 5.37 -14.78
N LEU A 4 -2.15 5.35 -13.49
CA LEU A 4 -1.14 4.43 -12.96
C LEU A 4 -1.58 2.98 -13.19
N LEU A 5 -0.70 2.17 -13.77
CA LEU A 5 -0.92 0.74 -14.01
C LEU A 5 -0.44 -0.10 -12.82
N SER A 6 -0.90 -1.36 -12.79
CA SER A 6 -0.54 -2.35 -11.75
C SER A 6 0.96 -2.69 -11.69
N GLY A 7 1.71 -2.42 -12.76
CA GLY A 7 3.11 -2.81 -12.89
C GLY A 7 3.34 -4.28 -13.20
N LYS A 8 2.28 -5.09 -13.29
CA LYS A 8 2.37 -6.47 -13.78
C LYS A 8 2.47 -6.51 -15.30
N GLU A 9 2.99 -7.61 -15.83
CA GLU A 9 2.83 -7.90 -17.26
C GLU A 9 1.33 -8.02 -17.55
N GLN A 10 0.84 -7.30 -18.56
CA GLN A 10 -0.56 -7.30 -18.94
C GLN A 10 -0.74 -7.03 -20.43
N THR A 11 -1.86 -7.44 -20.98
CA THR A 11 -2.29 -7.03 -22.32
C THR A 11 -3.32 -5.93 -22.17
N ILE A 12 -3.06 -4.77 -22.76
CA ILE A 12 -4.04 -3.69 -22.87
C ILE A 12 -4.82 -3.84 -24.15
N HIS A 13 -6.09 -3.44 -24.13
CA HIS A 13 -6.95 -3.42 -25.30
C HIS A 13 -7.56 -2.03 -25.43
N PHE A 14 -7.70 -1.55 -26.63
CA PHE A 14 -8.41 -0.30 -26.94
C PHE A 14 -8.89 -0.32 -28.39
N TRP A 15 -9.92 0.45 -28.68
CA TRP A 15 -10.45 0.58 -30.01
C TRP A 15 -9.99 1.87 -30.64
N VAL A 16 -9.65 1.82 -31.93
CA VAL A 16 -9.26 2.99 -32.72
C VAL A 16 -10.13 3.12 -33.95
N ASN A 17 -10.37 4.36 -34.36
CA ASN A 17 -11.06 4.70 -35.59
C ASN A 17 -10.49 6.01 -36.17
N ASN A 18 -10.77 6.25 -37.44
CA ASN A 18 -10.44 7.53 -38.08
C ASN A 18 -11.57 7.98 -38.97
N ILE A 19 -11.55 9.24 -39.33
CA ILE A 19 -12.41 9.76 -40.41
C ILE A 19 -11.60 9.77 -41.69
N LYS A 20 -11.93 8.86 -42.59
CA LYS A 20 -11.26 8.74 -43.89
C LYS A 20 -11.91 9.68 -44.92
N SER A 21 -11.09 10.46 -45.62
CA SER A 21 -11.47 11.19 -46.83
C SER A 21 -10.71 10.62 -48.05
N GLU A 22 -10.95 11.15 -49.22
CA GLU A 22 -10.26 10.70 -50.45
C GLU A 22 -8.73 10.92 -50.39
N THR A 23 -8.28 11.95 -49.64
CA THR A 23 -6.89 12.35 -49.55
C THR A 23 -6.26 12.09 -48.19
N ASN A 24 -7.07 12.00 -47.13
CA ASN A 24 -6.63 11.89 -45.75
C ASN A 24 -7.29 10.68 -45.07
N GLY A 25 -6.76 10.28 -43.92
CA GLY A 25 -7.37 9.21 -43.11
C GLY A 25 -6.55 7.93 -43.06
N ARG A 26 -5.26 8.07 -43.28
CA ARG A 26 -4.27 7.04 -42.90
C ARG A 26 -3.57 7.53 -41.65
N GLU A 27 -4.12 7.14 -40.50
CA GLU A 27 -3.55 7.53 -39.21
C GLU A 27 -2.46 6.55 -38.79
N THR A 28 -1.36 7.07 -38.29
CA THR A 28 -0.30 6.28 -37.70
C THR A 28 -0.12 6.66 -36.24
N PHE A 29 0.13 5.67 -35.40
CA PHE A 29 0.36 5.89 -33.99
C PHE A 29 1.31 4.85 -33.38
N ASP A 30 2.00 5.23 -32.34
CA ASP A 30 2.84 4.37 -31.54
C ASP A 30 2.21 4.14 -30.17
N VAL A 31 2.41 2.96 -29.60
CA VAL A 31 2.17 2.71 -28.20
C VAL A 31 3.48 2.81 -27.45
N LEU A 32 3.50 3.63 -26.42
CA LEU A 32 4.67 3.94 -25.63
C LEU A 32 4.44 3.48 -24.19
N ALA A 33 5.49 3.07 -23.48
CA ALA A 33 5.44 2.70 -22.07
C ALA A 33 6.50 3.44 -21.25
N SER A 34 6.15 3.72 -20.00
CA SER A 34 7.04 4.29 -19.01
C SER A 34 7.01 3.45 -17.72
N SER A 35 8.18 3.20 -17.12
CA SER A 35 8.33 2.53 -15.83
C SER A 35 8.50 3.50 -14.65
N THR A 36 8.64 4.80 -14.90
CA THR A 36 9.03 5.79 -13.87
C THR A 36 7.98 6.88 -13.63
N GLY A 37 7.43 7.48 -14.69
CA GLY A 37 6.52 8.62 -14.54
C GLY A 37 5.88 9.05 -15.84
N THR A 38 5.15 10.16 -15.78
CA THR A 38 4.36 10.71 -16.89
C THR A 38 5.09 11.75 -17.72
N ASP A 39 6.35 12.06 -17.40
CA ASP A 39 7.17 12.90 -18.28
C ASP A 39 7.37 12.22 -19.62
N THR A 40 7.18 12.95 -20.72
CA THR A 40 7.26 12.43 -22.08
C THR A 40 8.62 11.80 -22.42
N LEU A 41 9.68 12.27 -21.78
CA LEU A 41 11.05 11.74 -21.94
C LEU A 41 11.21 10.33 -21.34
N ASN A 42 10.31 9.90 -20.48
CA ASN A 42 10.34 8.59 -19.84
C ASN A 42 9.68 7.49 -20.69
N PHE A 43 9.01 7.86 -21.78
CA PHE A 43 8.28 6.91 -22.58
C PHE A 43 9.14 6.29 -23.68
N VAL A 44 9.10 4.98 -23.77
CA VAL A 44 9.79 4.19 -24.80
C VAL A 44 8.74 3.47 -25.65
N LYS A 45 8.94 3.48 -26.93
CA LYS A 45 8.04 2.79 -27.88
C LYS A 45 8.05 1.30 -27.65
N ILE A 46 6.86 0.69 -27.71
CA ILE A 46 6.63 -0.75 -27.65
C ILE A 46 6.11 -1.25 -29.00
N GLY A 47 6.83 -2.23 -29.57
CA GLY A 47 6.46 -2.83 -30.84
C GLY A 47 6.57 -1.89 -32.05
N ASP A 48 5.82 -2.21 -33.09
CA ASP A 48 5.83 -1.47 -34.34
C ASP A 48 4.84 -0.31 -34.32
N THR A 49 4.95 0.60 -35.30
CA THR A 49 3.97 1.64 -35.54
C THR A 49 2.69 1.02 -36.09
N TYR A 50 1.58 1.34 -35.48
CA TYR A 50 0.25 0.94 -35.95
C TYR A 50 -0.25 1.88 -37.05
N VAL A 51 -1.04 1.31 -37.95
CA VAL A 51 -1.65 2.04 -39.06
C VAL A 51 -3.15 1.79 -39.05
N GLN A 52 -3.93 2.86 -38.97
CA GLN A 52 -5.38 2.85 -39.08
C GLN A 52 -5.79 3.48 -40.42
N GLU A 53 -6.23 2.65 -41.35
CA GLU A 53 -6.67 3.10 -42.69
C GLU A 53 -8.18 2.96 -42.89
N SER A 54 -8.87 2.32 -41.98
CA SER A 54 -10.28 2.00 -42.05
C SER A 54 -11.11 2.99 -41.22
N ALA A 55 -12.15 3.56 -41.81
CA ALA A 55 -13.18 4.32 -41.09
C ALA A 55 -14.12 3.37 -40.31
N LYS A 56 -13.58 2.32 -39.71
CA LYS A 56 -14.28 1.38 -38.84
C LYS A 56 -13.48 1.22 -37.55
N TRP A 57 -14.17 1.01 -36.46
CA TRP A 57 -13.54 0.69 -35.20
C TRP A 57 -12.73 -0.62 -35.32
N THR A 58 -11.48 -0.56 -34.95
CA THR A 58 -10.53 -1.68 -34.98
C THR A 58 -9.97 -1.84 -33.57
N GLU A 59 -10.03 -3.06 -33.04
CA GLU A 59 -9.44 -3.38 -31.76
C GLU A 59 -7.94 -3.53 -31.88
N ILE A 60 -7.22 -2.91 -30.97
CA ILE A 60 -5.75 -3.01 -30.82
C ILE A 60 -5.45 -3.68 -29.48
N SER A 61 -4.62 -4.70 -29.54
CA SER A 61 -4.13 -5.41 -28.34
C SER A 61 -2.62 -5.27 -28.26
N VAL A 62 -2.12 -4.79 -27.12
CA VAL A 62 -0.69 -4.57 -26.91
C VAL A 62 -0.25 -5.20 -25.59
N LYS A 63 0.77 -6.04 -25.65
CA LYS A 63 1.39 -6.64 -24.47
C LYS A 63 2.38 -5.64 -23.86
N LEU A 64 2.09 -5.21 -22.63
CA LEU A 64 2.97 -4.37 -21.84
C LEU A 64 3.87 -5.24 -20.95
N PRO A 65 5.19 -5.02 -20.92
CA PRO A 65 6.11 -5.77 -20.07
C PRO A 65 5.87 -5.47 -18.58
N ALA A 66 6.29 -6.40 -17.72
CA ALA A 66 6.34 -6.17 -16.29
C ALA A 66 7.18 -4.91 -15.95
N GLY A 67 6.78 -4.16 -14.94
CA GLY A 67 7.38 -2.88 -14.55
C GLY A 67 6.79 -1.67 -15.26
N THR A 68 5.91 -1.84 -16.26
CA THR A 68 5.23 -0.71 -16.92
C THR A 68 4.27 -0.04 -15.93
N ARG A 69 4.50 1.26 -15.68
CA ARG A 69 3.68 2.09 -14.79
C ARG A 69 2.66 2.95 -15.53
N TYR A 70 2.97 3.31 -16.75
CA TYR A 70 2.11 4.11 -17.62
C TYR A 70 2.27 3.67 -19.06
N PHE A 71 1.21 3.78 -19.86
CA PHE A 71 1.31 3.73 -21.31
C PHE A 71 0.76 5.02 -21.94
N ALA A 72 1.14 5.27 -23.15
CA ALA A 72 0.62 6.37 -23.95
C ALA A 72 0.36 5.92 -25.39
N ILE A 73 -0.67 6.47 -26.00
CA ILE A 73 -0.92 6.37 -27.44
C ILE A 73 -0.45 7.70 -28.03
N HIS A 74 0.53 7.62 -28.92
CA HIS A 74 1.14 8.78 -29.55
C HIS A 74 0.83 8.77 -31.05
N GLN A 75 -0.08 9.65 -31.48
CA GLN A 75 -0.35 9.87 -32.90
C GLN A 75 0.88 10.53 -33.54
N ASN A 76 1.42 9.91 -34.56
CA ASN A 76 2.61 10.39 -35.30
C ASN A 76 2.37 10.56 -36.79
N THR A 77 1.10 10.66 -37.21
CA THR A 77 0.68 10.88 -38.60
C THR A 77 1.24 12.20 -39.14
N SER A 78 1.71 12.20 -40.38
CA SER A 78 2.15 13.45 -41.05
C SER A 78 0.95 14.39 -41.19
N LYS A 79 1.22 15.71 -41.18
CA LYS A 79 0.19 16.74 -41.28
C LYS A 79 -0.64 16.64 -42.55
N GLU A 80 -0.01 16.15 -43.62
CA GLU A 80 -0.65 16.01 -44.95
C GLU A 80 -1.64 14.84 -45.00
N GLN A 81 -1.47 13.85 -44.13
CA GLN A 81 -2.27 12.64 -44.06
C GLN A 81 -3.22 12.60 -42.86
N ALA A 82 -2.99 13.45 -41.88
CA ALA A 82 -3.73 13.47 -40.63
C ALA A 82 -5.22 13.80 -40.86
N SER A 83 -6.06 13.11 -40.15
CA SER A 83 -7.50 13.30 -40.07
C SER A 83 -7.91 13.34 -38.60
N ILE A 84 -9.12 12.92 -38.27
CA ILE A 84 -9.56 12.75 -36.88
C ILE A 84 -9.22 11.32 -36.45
N PHE A 85 -8.31 11.18 -35.51
CA PHE A 85 -7.99 9.93 -34.85
C PHE A 85 -8.78 9.80 -33.55
N MET A 86 -9.48 8.70 -33.38
CA MET A 86 -10.35 8.43 -32.24
C MET A 86 -9.85 7.18 -31.50
N VAL A 87 -9.90 7.23 -30.18
CA VAL A 87 -9.59 6.10 -29.29
C VAL A 87 -10.74 5.94 -28.32
N ASP A 88 -11.18 4.71 -28.10
CA ASP A 88 -12.27 4.39 -27.18
C ASP A 88 -12.07 3.02 -26.51
N ASP A 89 -12.88 2.73 -25.49
CA ASP A 89 -12.98 1.44 -24.78
C ASP A 89 -11.63 0.86 -24.34
N ALA A 90 -10.76 1.69 -23.77
CA ALA A 90 -9.48 1.23 -23.28
C ALA A 90 -9.64 0.40 -22.00
N SER A 91 -9.14 -0.84 -21.99
CA SER A 91 -9.13 -1.74 -20.84
C SER A 91 -7.71 -2.15 -20.42
N PHE A 92 -7.42 -2.05 -19.12
CA PHE A 92 -6.13 -2.35 -18.51
C PHE A 92 -6.24 -2.50 -16.99
N GLU A 93 -5.27 -3.17 -16.34
CA GLU A 93 -5.18 -3.20 -14.87
C GLU A 93 -4.54 -1.93 -14.33
N THR A 94 -5.27 -1.22 -13.49
CA THR A 94 -4.76 -0.05 -12.77
C THR A 94 -3.89 -0.45 -11.58
N GLY A 95 -2.97 0.43 -11.20
CA GLY A 95 -2.21 0.31 -9.95
C GLY A 95 -3.04 0.80 -8.77
N ASN A 96 -2.79 0.18 -7.62
CA ASN A 96 -3.34 0.66 -6.37
C ASN A 96 -2.51 1.85 -5.88
N ILE A 97 -3.09 3.04 -5.88
CA ILE A 97 -2.46 4.26 -5.34
C ILE A 97 -2.77 4.32 -3.86
N LEU A 98 -1.75 4.12 -3.04
CA LEU A 98 -1.86 4.27 -1.59
C LEU A 98 -2.21 5.72 -1.24
N THR A 99 -3.26 5.91 -0.46
CA THR A 99 -3.71 7.24 0.00
C THR A 99 -3.51 7.45 1.47
N SER A 100 -3.68 6.40 2.29
CA SER A 100 -3.57 6.48 3.75
C SER A 100 -3.51 5.09 4.38
N TYR A 101 -3.46 5.05 5.71
CA TYR A 101 -3.50 3.83 6.50
C TYR A 101 -4.65 3.91 7.50
N ASN A 102 -5.43 2.83 7.63
CA ASN A 102 -6.38 2.66 8.72
C ASN A 102 -5.73 1.86 9.84
N ILE A 103 -5.96 2.32 11.06
CA ILE A 103 -5.42 1.71 12.27
C ILE A 103 -6.58 1.13 13.09
N TYR A 104 -6.41 -0.09 13.54
CA TYR A 104 -7.34 -0.81 14.40
C TYR A 104 -6.62 -1.29 15.64
N CYS A 105 -7.29 -1.24 16.80
CA CYS A 105 -6.85 -1.84 18.05
C CYS A 105 -7.92 -2.82 18.49
N ASP A 106 -7.57 -4.08 18.68
CA ASP A 106 -8.50 -5.17 19.05
C ASP A 106 -9.71 -5.25 18.10
N LYS A 107 -9.46 -5.07 16.80
CA LYS A 107 -10.45 -5.01 15.70
C LYS A 107 -11.37 -3.77 15.73
N VAL A 108 -11.14 -2.82 16.63
CA VAL A 108 -11.89 -1.56 16.68
C VAL A 108 -11.10 -0.50 15.92
N TYR A 109 -11.77 0.18 14.98
CA TYR A 109 -11.17 1.30 14.25
C TYR A 109 -10.75 2.43 15.20
N ARG A 110 -9.51 2.88 15.07
CA ARG A 110 -8.91 3.93 15.92
C ARG A 110 -8.65 5.22 15.18
N GLY A 111 -8.40 5.14 13.89
CA GLY A 111 -8.17 6.32 13.07
C GLY A 111 -7.51 6.03 11.74
N ASN A 112 -7.32 7.09 10.97
CA ASN A 112 -6.64 7.08 9.67
C ASN A 112 -5.46 8.05 9.72
N THR A 113 -4.37 7.70 9.07
CA THR A 113 -3.19 8.58 8.93
C THR A 113 -2.59 8.45 7.54
N VAL A 114 -2.00 9.51 7.02
CA VAL A 114 -1.16 9.50 5.82
C VAL A 114 0.32 9.29 6.15
N GLU A 115 0.65 9.42 7.44
CA GLU A 115 2.02 9.28 7.95
C GLU A 115 2.34 7.83 8.31
N THR A 116 3.62 7.50 8.44
CA THR A 116 4.09 6.18 8.89
C THR A 116 4.10 6.02 10.41
N ASN A 117 3.47 6.92 11.13
CA ASN A 117 3.31 6.92 12.58
C ASN A 117 1.86 7.22 12.95
N PHE A 118 1.43 6.70 14.11
CA PHE A 118 0.11 6.96 14.68
C PHE A 118 0.22 6.91 16.20
N THR A 119 -0.44 7.84 16.89
CA THR A 119 -0.52 7.87 18.35
C THR A 119 -1.92 7.50 18.79
N ASP A 120 -2.05 6.48 19.61
CA ASP A 120 -3.30 6.03 20.19
C ASP A 120 -3.27 6.14 21.72
N VAL A 121 -4.43 6.33 22.31
CA VAL A 121 -4.64 6.30 23.76
C VAL A 121 -5.46 5.07 24.08
N VAL A 122 -4.83 4.11 24.76
CA VAL A 122 -5.47 2.85 25.15
C VAL A 122 -5.71 2.78 26.64
N ASP A 123 -6.73 2.01 27.04
CA ASP A 123 -6.97 1.71 28.43
C ASP A 123 -5.89 0.74 28.95
N LEU A 124 -5.18 1.15 30.00
CA LEU A 124 -4.16 0.35 30.65
C LEU A 124 -4.72 -0.84 31.46
N ALA A 125 -6.04 -1.02 31.48
CA ALA A 125 -6.67 -2.16 32.15
C ALA A 125 -6.34 -3.49 31.44
N ASN A 126 -6.03 -3.46 30.15
CA ASN A 126 -5.60 -4.62 29.38
C ASN A 126 -4.07 -4.63 29.20
N ALA A 127 -3.45 -5.79 29.46
CA ALA A 127 -2.00 -5.93 29.37
C ALA A 127 -1.49 -6.02 27.93
N PHE A 128 -2.35 -6.44 26.98
CA PHE A 128 -1.99 -6.65 25.59
C PHE A 128 -3.05 -6.06 24.68
N HIS A 129 -2.60 -5.49 23.58
CA HIS A 129 -3.47 -4.99 22.52
C HIS A 129 -2.97 -5.51 21.16
N ASN A 130 -3.90 -5.95 20.31
CA ASN A 130 -3.61 -6.36 18.95
C ASN A 130 -3.88 -5.18 18.02
N TYR A 131 -2.80 -4.55 17.57
CA TYR A 131 -2.90 -3.54 16.53
C TYR A 131 -2.88 -4.18 15.16
N SER A 132 -3.71 -3.69 14.25
CA SER A 132 -3.60 -3.99 12.85
C SER A 132 -3.67 -2.72 12.00
N VAL A 133 -2.92 -2.74 10.91
CA VAL A 133 -2.84 -1.63 9.96
C VAL A 133 -3.20 -2.15 8.58
N THR A 134 -4.08 -1.44 7.88
CA THR A 134 -4.39 -1.66 6.48
C THR A 134 -3.96 -0.47 5.64
N ALA A 135 -3.50 -0.71 4.42
CA ALA A 135 -3.29 0.34 3.43
C ALA A 135 -4.64 0.67 2.77
N VAL A 136 -5.00 1.94 2.69
CA VAL A 136 -6.20 2.42 1.99
C VAL A 136 -5.78 2.96 0.63
N TYR A 137 -6.46 2.52 -0.41
CA TYR A 137 -6.16 2.90 -1.79
C TYR A 137 -7.15 3.93 -2.34
N LEU A 138 -6.78 4.57 -3.46
CA LEU A 138 -7.57 5.64 -4.08
C LEU A 138 -8.99 5.20 -4.48
N ASP A 139 -9.18 3.92 -4.79
CA ASP A 139 -10.49 3.32 -5.10
C ASP A 139 -11.32 3.01 -3.85
N GLY A 140 -10.80 3.32 -2.65
CA GLY A 140 -11.45 3.04 -1.37
C GLY A 140 -11.25 1.62 -0.86
N SER A 141 -10.57 0.75 -1.59
CA SER A 141 -10.25 -0.60 -1.11
C SER A 141 -9.16 -0.57 -0.03
N GLU A 142 -9.12 -1.61 0.81
CA GLU A 142 -8.11 -1.81 1.83
C GLU A 142 -7.28 -3.08 1.56
N SER A 143 -6.01 -3.04 1.94
CA SER A 143 -5.15 -4.23 1.92
C SER A 143 -5.56 -5.25 2.99
N ALA A 144 -5.02 -6.47 2.91
CA ALA A 144 -5.01 -7.36 4.05
C ALA A 144 -4.31 -6.67 5.25
N PRO A 145 -4.81 -6.89 6.49
CA PRO A 145 -4.22 -6.28 7.67
C PRO A 145 -2.85 -6.87 8.00
N VAL A 146 -1.92 -6.01 8.37
CA VAL A 146 -0.67 -6.40 9.06
C VAL A 146 -0.90 -6.22 10.54
N THR A 147 -0.68 -7.27 11.33
CA THR A 147 -0.99 -7.31 12.77
C THR A 147 0.28 -7.27 13.60
N LEU A 148 0.25 -6.51 14.68
CA LEU A 148 1.30 -6.41 15.69
C LEU A 148 0.65 -6.54 17.08
N GLU A 149 1.12 -7.49 17.88
CA GLU A 149 0.75 -7.56 19.28
C GLU A 149 1.66 -6.61 20.07
N VAL A 150 1.04 -5.66 20.76
CA VAL A 150 1.72 -4.67 21.59
C VAL A 150 1.37 -4.92 23.04
N ALA A 151 2.39 -5.26 23.83
CA ALA A 151 2.22 -5.32 25.28
C ALA A 151 2.16 -3.90 25.84
N SER A 152 1.10 -3.55 26.54
CA SER A 152 0.94 -2.25 27.22
C SER A 152 1.85 -2.12 28.45
N GLY A 153 2.77 -3.04 28.63
CA GLY A 153 3.96 -2.87 29.49
C GLY A 153 3.75 -3.06 30.99
N ILE A 154 2.59 -3.56 31.47
CA ILE A 154 2.41 -3.83 32.90
C ILE A 154 1.59 -5.10 33.08
N ASP A 155 2.29 -6.23 33.25
CA ASP A 155 1.66 -7.43 33.78
C ASP A 155 1.35 -7.23 35.27
N THR A 156 0.06 -7.26 35.64
CA THR A 156 -0.30 -7.43 37.05
C THR A 156 -0.01 -8.85 37.48
N ILE A 157 1.04 -9.07 38.27
CA ILE A 157 1.32 -10.39 38.83
C ILE A 157 0.17 -10.76 39.76
N ASN A 158 -0.58 -11.79 39.38
CA ASN A 158 -1.54 -12.43 40.27
C ASN A 158 -0.77 -13.09 41.45
N ARG A 159 -0.99 -12.61 42.68
CA ARG A 159 -0.31 -12.99 43.91
C ARG A 159 -0.55 -14.45 44.38
N SER A 160 -1.17 -15.30 43.55
CA SER A 160 -1.66 -16.62 43.97
C SER A 160 -0.76 -17.81 43.62
N GLU A 161 0.35 -17.60 42.90
CA GLU A 161 1.26 -18.71 42.58
C GLU A 161 2.51 -18.68 43.46
N THR A 162 2.89 -19.83 44.05
CA THR A 162 4.11 -20.07 44.81
C THR A 162 5.34 -20.11 43.88
N LEU A 163 5.59 -18.98 43.19
CA LEU A 163 6.76 -18.82 42.33
C LEU A 163 7.84 -18.03 43.10
N SER A 164 9.06 -18.42 42.97
CA SER A 164 10.18 -17.63 43.51
C SER A 164 10.53 -16.51 42.51
N TYR A 165 10.64 -15.29 42.99
CA TYR A 165 10.85 -14.11 42.18
C TYR A 165 12.22 -13.50 42.39
N ASP A 166 12.97 -13.23 41.32
CA ASP A 166 14.10 -12.31 41.34
C ASP A 166 13.54 -10.90 40.98
N VAL A 167 13.73 -9.97 41.90
CA VAL A 167 13.17 -8.61 41.80
C VAL A 167 14.30 -7.60 41.72
N TYR A 168 14.20 -6.74 40.72
CA TYR A 168 15.14 -5.63 40.50
C TYR A 168 14.41 -4.30 40.52
N SER A 169 15.09 -3.23 40.93
CA SER A 169 14.62 -1.86 40.70
C SER A 169 14.63 -1.54 39.21
N VAL A 170 13.99 -0.42 38.82
CA VAL A 170 14.01 0.07 37.41
C VAL A 170 15.43 0.43 36.94
N ASP A 171 16.34 0.71 37.86
CA ASP A 171 17.78 0.99 37.61
C ASP A 171 18.63 -0.30 37.49
N GLY A 172 18.01 -1.48 37.54
CA GLY A 172 18.65 -2.77 37.39
C GLY A 172 19.32 -3.28 38.67
N ILE A 173 19.09 -2.67 39.85
CA ILE A 173 19.65 -3.12 41.12
C ILE A 173 18.79 -4.27 41.66
N LEU A 174 19.44 -5.39 42.06
CA LEU A 174 18.77 -6.53 42.67
C LEU A 174 18.19 -6.11 44.04
N VAL A 175 16.88 -6.15 44.20
CA VAL A 175 16.14 -5.79 45.41
C VAL A 175 15.94 -7.04 46.28
N CYS A 176 15.52 -8.15 45.69
CA CYS A 176 15.49 -9.44 46.37
C CYS A 176 15.60 -10.60 45.36
N LYS A 177 16.17 -11.70 45.85
CA LYS A 177 16.44 -12.90 45.06
C LYS A 177 15.61 -14.07 45.58
N LYS A 178 15.00 -14.83 44.68
CA LYS A 178 14.16 -16.02 44.99
C LYS A 178 13.15 -15.77 46.09
N SER A 179 12.50 -14.61 46.07
CA SER A 179 11.44 -14.29 47.03
C SER A 179 10.16 -15.09 46.70
N GLU A 180 9.58 -15.73 47.70
CA GLU A 180 8.28 -16.44 47.55
C GLU A 180 7.08 -15.50 47.64
N SER A 181 7.29 -14.21 47.97
CA SER A 181 6.26 -13.22 48.11
C SER A 181 6.78 -11.82 47.86
N LEU A 182 6.00 -11.01 47.18
CA LEU A 182 6.29 -9.59 46.93
C LEU A 182 5.65 -8.66 47.97
N ARG A 183 4.99 -9.21 48.99
CA ARG A 183 4.24 -8.43 50.02
C ARG A 183 5.11 -7.53 50.91
N HIS A 184 6.40 -7.83 51.01
CA HIS A 184 7.35 -7.07 51.82
C HIS A 184 7.95 -5.87 51.05
N LEU A 185 7.66 -5.76 49.75
CA LEU A 185 8.13 -4.65 48.95
C LEU A 185 7.16 -3.46 49.05
N HIS A 186 7.71 -2.26 49.08
CA HIS A 186 6.93 -1.03 49.05
C HIS A 186 6.23 -0.88 47.71
N PRO A 187 5.09 -0.16 47.68
CA PRO A 187 4.48 0.22 46.41
C PRO A 187 5.51 0.90 45.49
N GLY A 188 5.57 0.49 44.23
CA GLY A 188 6.56 1.00 43.30
C GLY A 188 6.64 0.19 42.00
N ILE A 189 7.59 0.58 41.15
CA ILE A 189 7.89 -0.10 39.88
C ILE A 189 9.12 -0.98 40.02
N TYR A 190 9.01 -2.25 39.66
CA TYR A 190 10.04 -3.25 39.74
C TYR A 190 10.15 -4.07 38.44
N ILE A 191 11.31 -4.72 38.27
CA ILE A 191 11.49 -5.78 37.24
C ILE A 191 11.46 -7.11 37.99
N VAL A 192 10.45 -7.91 37.72
CA VAL A 192 10.24 -9.23 38.37
C VAL A 192 10.34 -10.32 37.31
N ASN A 193 11.31 -11.22 37.48
CA ASN A 193 11.60 -12.27 36.48
C ASN A 193 11.72 -11.72 35.05
N GLY A 194 12.39 -10.56 34.89
CA GLY A 194 12.58 -9.90 33.59
C GLY A 194 11.40 -9.10 33.07
N LYS A 195 10.28 -9.06 33.79
CA LYS A 195 9.08 -8.27 33.43
C LYS A 195 8.90 -7.06 34.33
N LYS A 196 8.48 -5.92 33.77
CA LYS A 196 8.15 -4.71 34.53
C LYS A 196 6.83 -4.90 35.28
N CYS A 197 6.82 -4.64 36.57
CA CYS A 197 5.68 -4.80 37.47
C CYS A 197 5.44 -3.55 38.31
N ILE A 198 4.17 -3.23 38.56
CA ILE A 198 3.76 -2.22 39.54
C ILE A 198 3.18 -2.92 40.76
N LEU A 199 3.76 -2.66 41.91
CA LEU A 199 3.21 -3.05 43.22
C LEU A 199 2.41 -1.83 43.77
N LYS A 200 1.17 -2.06 44.14
CA LYS A 200 0.27 -1.08 44.75
C LYS A 200 0.18 -1.28 46.24
#